data_e84029224e7b9a094e0e5951d08bdf0d
#
_entry.id   e84029224e7b9a094e0e5951d08bdf0d
#
_cell.length_a   1.000
_cell.length_b   1.000
_cell.length_c   1.000
_cell.angle_alpha   90.00
_cell.angle_beta   90.00
_cell.angle_gamma   90.00
#
_symmetry.space_group_name_H-M   'P 1'
#
loop_
_entity.id
_entity.type
_entity.pdbx_description
1 polymer ?
#
loop_
_entity_poly.entity_id
_entity_poly.type
_entity_poly.pdbx_seq_one_letter_code
_entity_poly.pdbx_strand_id
1 'polypeptide(L)'
;MNGKKILFVSSELVPYLPENEVSLMSYEAPRMVNSNGGQIRIFMPRYGNINERRHQLHEVIRLSGMNLVINDMDMPLIIKVASIPRERIQVYFIDNEEYFKRKATFTDENGVLFPDNDERAIFFAKGVVETVKKLNWSPDIIHVHGWMASMLPLYLREYYADEPLFADSRIVTSVYGQGFEGSLSEEMAQKIIFDQIPPERVAVLNPPTYNNLLKVAIDYSDAVILAAEEIPAELREYIAKLEKPVLPYVPIQEFEEAYMNFYNTEVLT
;
A
#
# COMPACT_ATOMS: atom_id res chain seq x y z
N MET A 1 3.66 19.80 8.91
CA MET A 1 3.76 18.34 9.23
C MET A 1 4.41 18.04 10.59
N ASN A 2 4.91 19.04 11.30
CA ASN A 2 5.63 18.80 12.57
C ASN A 2 4.81 17.98 13.57
N GLY A 3 5.36 16.86 14.05
CA GLY A 3 4.73 15.92 14.97
C GLY A 3 3.66 14.99 14.37
N LYS A 4 3.24 15.20 13.12
CA LYS A 4 2.28 14.33 12.45
C LYS A 4 2.89 12.98 12.09
N LYS A 5 2.09 11.93 12.19
CA LYS A 5 2.49 10.55 11.93
C LYS A 5 1.91 10.08 10.61
N ILE A 6 2.76 9.73 9.66
CA ILE A 6 2.32 9.22 8.36
C ILE A 6 2.83 7.81 8.14
N LEU A 7 1.90 6.93 7.86
CA LEU A 7 2.14 5.55 7.44
C LEU A 7 2.14 5.49 5.92
N PHE A 8 3.28 5.16 5.33
CA PHE A 8 3.41 4.89 3.90
C PHE A 8 3.36 3.40 3.65
N VAL A 9 2.47 2.97 2.78
CA VAL A 9 2.29 1.56 2.42
C VAL A 9 2.42 1.42 0.92
N SER A 10 3.48 0.75 0.47
CA SER A 10 3.85 0.75 -0.93
C SER A 10 4.05 -0.65 -1.51
N SER A 11 3.66 -0.80 -2.76
CA SER A 11 3.99 -1.99 -3.56
C SER A 11 5.49 -2.14 -3.81
N GLU A 12 6.20 -1.02 -4.01
CA GLU A 12 7.59 -0.97 -4.44
C GLU A 12 8.29 0.24 -3.85
N LEU A 13 9.59 0.13 -3.60
CA LEU A 13 10.40 1.18 -2.98
C LEU A 13 11.88 1.06 -3.40
N VAL A 14 12.49 2.17 -3.83
CA VAL A 14 13.95 2.26 -3.95
C VAL A 14 14.58 2.40 -2.56
N PRO A 15 15.77 1.86 -2.31
CA PRO A 15 16.69 1.17 -3.22
C PRO A 15 16.50 -0.35 -3.27
N TYR A 16 15.40 -0.88 -2.72
CA TYR A 16 15.17 -2.33 -2.60
C TYR A 16 14.75 -2.97 -3.93
N LEU A 17 14.01 -2.22 -4.75
CA LEU A 17 13.57 -2.59 -6.08
C LEU A 17 14.05 -1.57 -7.12
N PRO A 18 14.00 -1.91 -8.42
CA PRO A 18 14.34 -0.98 -9.50
C PRO A 18 13.50 0.29 -9.45
N GLU A 19 14.06 1.38 -9.95
CA GLU A 19 13.39 2.66 -10.04
C GLU A 19 12.27 2.63 -11.09
N ASN A 20 11.10 3.08 -10.67
CA ASN A 20 9.93 3.38 -11.48
C ASN A 20 9.10 4.48 -10.75
N GLU A 21 7.99 4.92 -11.32
CA GLU A 21 7.16 5.98 -10.71
C GLU A 21 6.71 5.65 -9.29
N VAL A 22 6.25 4.41 -9.05
CA VAL A 22 5.79 3.97 -7.74
C VAL A 22 6.94 3.93 -6.74
N SER A 23 8.04 3.25 -7.08
CA SER A 23 9.17 3.06 -6.17
C SER A 23 9.89 4.35 -5.83
N LEU A 24 9.95 5.30 -6.77
CA LEU A 24 10.56 6.61 -6.57
C LEU A 24 9.70 7.49 -5.65
N MET A 25 8.39 7.62 -5.93
CA MET A 25 7.51 8.42 -5.07
C MET A 25 7.32 7.82 -3.69
N SER A 26 7.40 6.50 -3.56
CA SER A 26 7.39 5.79 -2.27
C SER A 26 8.65 6.05 -1.43
N TYR A 27 9.70 6.58 -2.02
CA TYR A 27 10.89 7.05 -1.33
C TYR A 27 10.84 8.57 -1.07
N GLU A 28 10.50 9.37 -2.09
CA GLU A 28 10.56 10.82 -2.02
C GLU A 28 9.49 11.42 -1.08
N ALA A 29 8.27 10.90 -1.11
CA ALA A 29 7.21 11.41 -0.25
C ALA A 29 7.48 11.19 1.26
N PRO A 30 7.90 10.00 1.73
CA PRO A 30 8.34 9.84 3.12
C PRO A 30 9.55 10.71 3.48
N ARG A 31 10.54 10.83 2.58
CA ARG A 31 11.73 11.67 2.80
C ARG A 31 11.33 13.13 3.02
N MET A 32 10.45 13.66 2.19
CA MET A 32 9.90 15.01 2.33
C MET A 32 9.23 15.20 3.71
N VAL A 33 8.34 14.28 4.11
CA VAL A 33 7.65 14.37 5.40
C VAL A 33 8.63 14.33 6.56
N ASN A 34 9.61 13.42 6.52
CA ASN A 34 10.65 13.30 7.55
C ASN A 34 11.49 14.57 7.67
N SER A 35 11.89 15.16 6.54
CA SER A 35 12.66 16.42 6.50
C SER A 35 11.87 17.62 7.05
N ASN A 36 10.54 17.56 7.00
CA ASN A 36 9.64 18.58 7.52
C ASN A 36 9.10 18.27 8.94
N GLY A 37 9.78 17.40 9.69
CA GLY A 37 9.52 17.13 11.11
C GLY A 37 8.35 16.16 11.36
N GLY A 38 7.84 15.50 10.33
CA GLY A 38 6.85 14.43 10.49
C GLY A 38 7.52 13.12 10.93
N GLN A 39 6.75 12.28 11.59
CA GLN A 39 7.15 10.92 11.92
C GLN A 39 6.63 9.97 10.87
N ILE A 40 7.47 9.08 10.37
CA ILE A 40 7.10 8.18 9.28
C ILE A 40 7.39 6.73 9.63
N ARG A 41 6.59 5.84 9.04
CA ARG A 41 6.85 4.42 8.90
C ARG A 41 6.51 4.01 7.48
N ILE A 42 7.35 3.14 6.90
CA ILE A 42 7.14 2.64 5.54
C ILE A 42 6.97 1.13 5.60
N PHE A 43 6.01 0.62 4.86
CA PHE A 43 5.76 -0.82 4.70
C PHE A 43 5.79 -1.20 3.23
N MET A 44 6.40 -2.34 2.92
CA MET A 44 6.36 -2.96 1.61
C MET A 44 6.40 -4.49 1.73
N PRO A 45 6.00 -5.25 0.68
CA PRO A 45 6.22 -6.70 0.67
C PRO A 45 7.70 -7.04 0.55
N ARG A 46 8.11 -8.14 1.18
CA ARG A 46 9.47 -8.67 1.04
C ARG A 46 9.56 -9.60 -0.17
N TYR A 47 9.55 -9.06 -1.37
CA TYR A 47 9.72 -9.88 -2.56
C TYR A 47 11.06 -10.63 -2.58
N GLY A 48 11.06 -11.86 -3.09
CA GLY A 48 12.23 -12.73 -3.09
C GLY A 48 13.40 -12.29 -3.97
N ASN A 49 13.20 -11.29 -4.82
CA ASN A 49 14.27 -10.63 -5.59
C ASN A 49 14.99 -9.52 -4.79
N ILE A 50 14.51 -9.15 -3.60
CA ILE A 50 15.20 -8.21 -2.72
C ILE A 50 16.42 -8.90 -2.10
N ASN A 51 17.60 -8.31 -2.28
CA ASN A 51 18.83 -8.85 -1.69
C ASN A 51 18.94 -8.46 -0.21
N GLU A 52 18.53 -9.37 0.66
CA GLU A 52 18.48 -9.15 2.12
C GLU A 52 19.85 -8.81 2.71
N ARG A 53 20.93 -9.46 2.23
CA ARG A 53 22.29 -9.19 2.74
C ARG A 53 22.77 -7.81 2.35
N ARG A 54 22.56 -7.41 1.10
CA ARG A 54 22.94 -6.09 0.60
C ARG A 54 22.26 -4.97 1.38
N HIS A 55 20.99 -5.15 1.70
CA HIS A 55 20.16 -4.16 2.37
C HIS A 55 20.04 -4.35 3.87
N GLN A 56 20.76 -5.35 4.42
CA GLN A 56 20.80 -5.64 5.86
C GLN A 56 19.41 -5.86 6.49
N LEU A 57 18.53 -6.57 5.78
CA LEU A 57 17.24 -6.95 6.33
C LEU A 57 17.44 -7.94 7.48
N HIS A 58 16.77 -7.70 8.59
CA HIS A 58 16.75 -8.63 9.72
C HIS A 58 15.32 -8.82 10.23
N GLU A 59 15.03 -10.02 10.68
CA GLU A 59 13.72 -10.35 11.23
C GLU A 59 13.54 -9.71 12.62
N VAL A 60 12.33 -9.19 12.86
CA VAL A 60 11.91 -8.67 14.15
C VAL A 60 11.01 -9.70 14.83
N ILE A 61 11.60 -10.58 15.62
CA ILE A 61 10.92 -11.73 16.24
C ILE A 61 9.66 -11.31 17.02
N ARG A 62 9.70 -10.21 17.77
CA ARG A 62 8.54 -9.72 18.55
C ARG A 62 7.34 -9.31 17.70
N LEU A 63 7.55 -9.00 16.43
CA LEU A 63 6.50 -8.61 15.49
C LEU A 63 6.03 -9.79 14.63
N SER A 64 6.88 -10.82 14.49
CA SER A 64 6.64 -12.03 13.70
C SER A 64 5.81 -13.07 14.47
N GLY A 65 5.46 -14.16 13.79
CA GLY A 65 4.86 -15.37 14.38
C GLY A 65 3.34 -15.34 14.56
N MET A 66 2.66 -14.27 14.13
CA MET A 66 1.19 -14.26 14.03
C MET A 66 0.76 -14.98 12.75
N ASN A 67 -0.29 -15.79 12.82
CA ASN A 67 -0.94 -16.31 11.63
C ASN A 67 -2.05 -15.37 11.17
N LEU A 68 -2.08 -15.08 9.87
CA LEU A 68 -3.17 -14.37 9.21
C LEU A 68 -4.01 -15.38 8.44
N VAL A 69 -5.30 -15.34 8.63
CA VAL A 69 -6.21 -16.17 7.84
C VAL A 69 -6.42 -15.50 6.47
N ILE A 70 -6.05 -16.19 5.42
CA ILE A 70 -6.27 -15.77 4.04
C ILE A 70 -7.12 -16.84 3.36
N ASN A 71 -8.34 -16.48 2.98
CA ASN A 71 -9.34 -17.45 2.59
C ASN A 71 -9.55 -18.47 3.76
N ASP A 72 -9.23 -19.73 3.60
CA ASP A 72 -9.34 -20.79 4.62
C ASP A 72 -7.99 -21.28 5.15
N MET A 73 -6.90 -20.56 4.85
CA MET A 73 -5.53 -20.95 5.20
C MET A 73 -4.89 -20.02 6.23
N ASP A 74 -4.22 -20.63 7.23
CA ASP A 74 -3.37 -19.91 8.17
C ASP A 74 -2.01 -19.61 7.55
N MET A 75 -1.71 -18.36 7.35
CA MET A 75 -0.48 -17.88 6.73
C MET A 75 0.39 -17.15 7.74
N PRO A 76 1.59 -17.68 8.07
CA PRO A 76 2.47 -17.06 9.06
C PRO A 76 2.99 -15.70 8.59
N LEU A 77 2.85 -14.69 9.45
CA LEU A 77 3.38 -13.35 9.22
C LEU A 77 4.79 -13.24 9.77
N ILE A 78 5.73 -12.91 8.90
CA ILE A 78 7.12 -12.62 9.25
C ILE A 78 7.37 -11.13 8.95
N ILE A 79 8.00 -10.44 9.89
CA ILE A 79 8.34 -9.03 9.75
C ILE A 79 9.84 -8.88 9.73
N LYS A 80 10.35 -8.31 8.65
CA LYS A 80 11.75 -7.89 8.55
C LYS A 80 11.86 -6.37 8.51
N VAL A 81 12.98 -5.84 8.94
CA VAL A 81 13.23 -4.39 8.97
C VAL A 81 14.60 -4.10 8.37
N ALA A 82 14.68 -3.01 7.62
CA ALA A 82 15.92 -2.40 7.20
C ALA A 82 15.81 -0.87 7.29
N SER A 83 16.95 -0.19 7.28
CA SER A 83 16.98 1.26 7.22
C SER A 83 17.43 1.73 5.84
N ILE A 84 16.80 2.76 5.30
CA ILE A 84 17.28 3.41 4.08
C ILE A 84 18.61 4.09 4.43
N PRO A 85 19.69 3.77 3.71
CA PRO A 85 21.01 4.34 3.97
C PRO A 85 20.96 5.89 3.98
N ARG A 86 21.62 6.52 4.97
CA ARG A 86 21.75 7.97 5.16
C ARG A 86 20.50 8.70 5.66
N GLU A 87 19.28 8.21 5.38
CA GLU A 87 18.02 8.86 5.76
C GLU A 87 17.54 8.50 7.17
N ARG A 88 18.03 7.42 7.76
CA ARG A 88 17.56 6.84 9.04
C ARG A 88 16.07 6.47 9.04
N ILE A 89 15.50 6.26 7.86
CA ILE A 89 14.11 5.86 7.68
C ILE A 89 14.03 4.34 7.77
N GLN A 90 13.19 3.84 8.66
CA GLN A 90 12.94 2.42 8.80
C GLN A 90 11.86 1.95 7.82
N VAL A 91 12.14 0.84 7.14
CA VAL A 91 11.19 0.14 6.27
C VAL A 91 10.88 -1.22 6.88
N TYR A 92 9.60 -1.51 7.02
CA TYR A 92 9.05 -2.77 7.48
C TYR A 92 8.64 -3.61 6.28
N PHE A 93 9.14 -4.83 6.22
CA PHE A 93 8.85 -5.78 5.15
C PHE A 93 7.87 -6.82 5.65
N ILE A 94 6.72 -6.91 5.01
CA ILE A 94 5.73 -7.96 5.22
C ILE A 94 6.18 -9.18 4.43
N ASP A 95 6.46 -10.27 5.12
CA ASP A 95 7.02 -11.49 4.56
C ASP A 95 6.20 -12.74 4.90
N ASN A 96 6.20 -13.67 3.97
CA ASN A 96 5.68 -15.02 4.08
C ASN A 96 6.36 -15.88 3.02
N GLU A 97 6.84 -17.06 3.38
CA GLU A 97 7.59 -17.89 2.44
C GLU A 97 6.76 -18.35 1.24
N GLU A 98 5.48 -18.65 1.42
CA GLU A 98 4.63 -19.10 0.31
C GLU A 98 4.41 -17.96 -0.68
N TYR A 99 4.08 -16.76 -0.19
CA TYR A 99 3.72 -15.63 -1.06
C TYR A 99 4.91 -14.87 -1.64
N PHE A 100 6.03 -14.77 -0.93
CA PHE A 100 7.09 -13.82 -1.28
C PHE A 100 8.47 -14.42 -1.52
N LYS A 101 8.66 -15.75 -1.48
CA LYS A 101 9.97 -16.37 -1.75
C LYS A 101 10.42 -16.32 -3.22
N ARG A 102 9.47 -16.18 -4.15
CA ARG A 102 9.77 -16.13 -5.60
C ARG A 102 10.68 -14.95 -5.93
N LYS A 103 11.70 -15.17 -6.78
CA LYS A 103 12.67 -14.15 -7.17
C LYS A 103 12.12 -13.19 -8.25
N ALA A 104 10.90 -12.73 -8.04
CA ALA A 104 10.18 -11.78 -8.89
C ALA A 104 9.16 -11.01 -8.06
N THR A 105 8.65 -9.89 -8.57
CA THR A 105 7.63 -9.08 -7.90
C THR A 105 6.23 -9.62 -8.14
N PHE A 106 5.71 -9.53 -9.37
CA PHE A 106 4.30 -9.78 -9.69
C PHE A 106 4.08 -10.85 -10.76
N THR A 107 5.09 -11.10 -11.58
CA THR A 107 5.00 -11.96 -12.77
C THR A 107 6.11 -12.99 -12.78
N ASP A 108 5.88 -14.08 -13.51
CA ASP A 108 6.90 -15.04 -13.84
C ASP A 108 7.86 -14.51 -14.93
N GLU A 109 8.80 -15.35 -15.40
CA GLU A 109 9.77 -15.01 -16.44
C GLU A 109 9.16 -14.74 -17.82
N ASN A 110 7.90 -15.16 -18.04
CA ASN A 110 7.15 -14.93 -19.28
C ASN A 110 6.24 -13.68 -19.18
N GLY A 111 6.28 -12.96 -18.06
CA GLY A 111 5.42 -11.81 -17.82
C GLY A 111 3.99 -12.15 -17.36
N VAL A 112 3.72 -13.43 -17.06
CA VAL A 112 2.40 -13.86 -16.58
C VAL A 112 2.26 -13.57 -15.10
N LEU A 113 1.16 -12.92 -14.70
CA LEU A 113 0.84 -12.63 -13.30
C LEU A 113 0.81 -13.91 -12.48
N PHE A 114 1.38 -13.86 -11.28
CA PHE A 114 1.25 -14.99 -10.35
C PHE A 114 -0.22 -15.20 -9.97
N PRO A 115 -0.69 -16.47 -9.97
CA PRO A 115 -2.10 -16.78 -9.75
C PRO A 115 -2.61 -16.41 -8.34
N ASP A 116 -1.70 -16.23 -7.38
CA ASP A 116 -1.96 -15.89 -5.99
C ASP A 116 -1.74 -14.39 -5.66
N ASN A 117 -1.64 -13.53 -6.67
CA ASN A 117 -1.43 -12.10 -6.45
C ASN A 117 -2.58 -11.42 -5.68
N ASP A 118 -3.79 -11.94 -5.80
CA ASP A 118 -4.95 -11.51 -5.02
C ASP A 118 -4.77 -11.81 -3.53
N GLU A 119 -4.36 -13.03 -3.19
CA GLU A 119 -4.07 -13.41 -1.80
C GLU A 119 -2.89 -12.64 -1.23
N ARG A 120 -1.86 -12.40 -2.05
CA ARG A 120 -0.69 -11.58 -1.68
C ARG A 120 -1.10 -10.15 -1.31
N ALA A 121 -2.02 -9.54 -2.07
CA ALA A 121 -2.54 -8.20 -1.78
C ALA A 121 -3.36 -8.19 -0.48
N ILE A 122 -4.20 -9.19 -0.25
CA ILE A 122 -4.98 -9.36 0.98
C ILE A 122 -4.05 -9.57 2.18
N PHE A 123 -3.08 -10.49 2.05
CA PHE A 123 -2.10 -10.76 3.09
C PHE A 123 -1.28 -9.53 3.45
N PHE A 124 -0.84 -8.77 2.44
CA PHE A 124 -0.09 -7.54 2.65
C PHE A 124 -0.91 -6.50 3.43
N ALA A 125 -2.16 -6.26 3.04
CA ALA A 125 -3.05 -5.34 3.74
C ALA A 125 -3.25 -5.73 5.22
N LYS A 126 -3.60 -6.99 5.49
CA LYS A 126 -3.79 -7.50 6.86
C LYS A 126 -2.47 -7.46 7.66
N GLY A 127 -1.36 -7.83 7.04
CA GLY A 127 -0.04 -7.84 7.65
C GLY A 127 0.43 -6.46 8.09
N VAL A 128 0.17 -5.43 7.28
CA VAL A 128 0.45 -4.02 7.64
C VAL A 128 -0.34 -3.62 8.88
N VAL A 129 -1.66 -3.82 8.87
CA VAL A 129 -2.54 -3.41 9.98
C VAL A 129 -2.12 -4.12 11.28
N GLU A 130 -1.97 -5.43 11.26
CA GLU A 130 -1.60 -6.20 12.46
C GLU A 130 -0.20 -5.82 12.98
N THR A 131 0.73 -5.46 12.10
CA THR A 131 2.05 -4.98 12.52
C THR A 131 1.96 -3.60 13.16
N VAL A 132 1.22 -2.67 12.59
CA VAL A 132 1.01 -1.33 13.16
C VAL A 132 0.32 -1.39 14.51
N LYS A 133 -0.65 -2.30 14.70
CA LYS A 133 -1.28 -2.59 15.99
C LYS A 133 -0.24 -3.05 17.03
N LYS A 134 0.62 -4.03 16.70
CA LYS A 134 1.71 -4.49 17.59
C LYS A 134 2.71 -3.36 17.91
N LEU A 135 2.93 -2.42 17.01
CA LEU A 135 3.77 -1.26 17.25
C LEU A 135 3.08 -0.20 18.12
N ASN A 136 1.78 -0.32 18.35
CA ASN A 136 0.95 0.66 19.06
C ASN A 136 1.19 2.09 18.56
N TRP A 137 1.13 2.28 17.24
CA TRP A 137 1.46 3.53 16.59
C TRP A 137 0.29 4.00 15.71
N SER A 138 -0.45 4.99 16.19
CA SER A 138 -1.62 5.56 15.50
C SER A 138 -1.17 6.57 14.46
N PRO A 139 -1.36 6.33 13.14
CA PRO A 139 -1.06 7.30 12.10
C PRO A 139 -2.15 8.36 11.97
N ASP A 140 -1.76 9.61 11.70
CA ASP A 140 -2.70 10.67 11.27
C ASP A 140 -3.10 10.47 9.80
N ILE A 141 -2.14 10.07 8.96
CA ILE A 141 -2.37 9.77 7.54
C ILE A 141 -1.82 8.38 7.22
N ILE A 142 -2.57 7.65 6.40
CA ILE A 142 -2.15 6.39 5.75
C ILE A 142 -2.10 6.65 4.26
N HIS A 143 -0.91 6.65 3.67
CA HIS A 143 -0.72 6.91 2.25
C HIS A 143 -0.34 5.64 1.50
N VAL A 144 -1.17 5.28 0.53
CA VAL A 144 -1.08 4.03 -0.23
C VAL A 144 -0.49 4.29 -1.61
N HIS A 145 0.51 3.50 -1.98
CA HIS A 145 1.22 3.57 -3.25
C HIS A 145 1.25 2.21 -3.97
N GLY A 146 0.73 2.18 -5.19
CA GLY A 146 0.76 1.00 -6.05
C GLY A 146 -0.30 -0.06 -5.71
N TRP A 147 -0.57 -0.91 -6.69
CA TRP A 147 -1.73 -1.80 -6.68
C TRP A 147 -1.66 -2.94 -5.64
N MET A 148 -0.46 -3.43 -5.29
CA MET A 148 -0.34 -4.49 -4.27
C MET A 148 -0.81 -4.01 -2.89
N ALA A 149 -0.80 -2.68 -2.65
CA ALA A 149 -1.30 -2.05 -1.43
C ALA A 149 -2.78 -1.63 -1.52
N SER A 150 -3.43 -1.79 -2.67
CA SER A 150 -4.76 -1.24 -2.96
C SER A 150 -5.89 -1.79 -2.10
N MET A 151 -5.73 -2.97 -1.49
CA MET A 151 -6.74 -3.54 -0.61
C MET A 151 -6.71 -2.95 0.81
N LEU A 152 -5.65 -2.24 1.19
CA LEU A 152 -5.51 -1.69 2.54
C LEU A 152 -6.65 -0.73 2.95
N PRO A 153 -7.08 0.23 2.11
CA PRO A 153 -8.19 1.12 2.46
C PRO A 153 -9.49 0.37 2.77
N LEU A 154 -9.86 -0.60 1.94
CA LEU A 154 -11.04 -1.45 2.15
C LEU A 154 -10.94 -2.18 3.50
N TYR A 155 -9.81 -2.87 3.75
CA TYR A 155 -9.63 -3.62 4.99
C TYR A 155 -9.68 -2.73 6.23
N LEU A 156 -9.10 -1.55 6.18
CA LEU A 156 -9.16 -0.58 7.30
C LEU A 156 -10.59 -0.12 7.59
N ARG A 157 -11.42 0.09 6.57
CA ARG A 157 -12.77 0.65 6.73
C ARG A 157 -13.86 -0.40 6.93
N GLU A 158 -13.62 -1.66 6.55
CA GLU A 158 -14.60 -2.75 6.69
C GLU A 158 -14.15 -3.78 7.74
N TYR A 159 -13.01 -4.47 7.53
CA TYR A 159 -12.58 -5.56 8.40
C TYR A 159 -12.03 -5.06 9.76
N TYR A 160 -11.32 -3.93 9.77
CA TYR A 160 -10.76 -3.31 10.96
C TYR A 160 -11.50 -2.03 11.37
N ALA A 161 -12.77 -1.89 10.99
CA ALA A 161 -13.57 -0.68 11.26
C ALA A 161 -13.65 -0.32 12.75
N ASP A 162 -13.67 -1.32 13.62
CA ASP A 162 -13.75 -1.15 15.07
C ASP A 162 -12.36 -1.00 15.76
N GLU A 163 -11.27 -0.92 14.99
CA GLU A 163 -9.93 -0.79 15.56
C GLU A 163 -9.61 0.67 15.93
N PRO A 164 -9.57 1.02 17.23
CA PRO A 164 -9.44 2.41 17.67
C PRO A 164 -8.15 3.10 17.19
N LEU A 165 -7.11 2.31 16.90
CA LEU A 165 -5.82 2.83 16.48
C LEU A 165 -5.89 3.61 15.16
N PHE A 166 -6.87 3.30 14.30
CA PHE A 166 -7.05 3.89 12.97
C PHE A 166 -8.31 4.75 12.85
N ALA A 167 -9.07 4.93 13.94
CA ALA A 167 -10.36 5.62 13.90
C ALA A 167 -10.28 7.04 13.34
N ASP A 168 -9.22 7.77 13.67
CA ASP A 168 -9.00 9.15 13.21
C ASP A 168 -8.04 9.25 12.02
N SER A 169 -7.55 8.13 11.51
CA SER A 169 -6.60 8.12 10.38
C SER A 169 -7.30 8.52 9.09
N ARG A 170 -6.68 9.44 8.34
CA ARG A 170 -7.07 9.78 6.97
C ARG A 170 -6.32 8.90 5.98
N ILE A 171 -7.01 8.39 4.97
CA ILE A 171 -6.42 7.52 3.95
C ILE A 171 -6.28 8.28 2.65
N VAL A 172 -5.08 8.26 2.08
CA VAL A 172 -4.76 8.85 0.78
C VAL A 172 -4.29 7.75 -0.16
N THR A 173 -4.84 7.68 -1.37
CA THR A 173 -4.37 6.76 -2.40
C THR A 173 -3.74 7.52 -3.55
N SER A 174 -2.47 7.18 -3.86
CA SER A 174 -1.79 7.62 -5.07
C SER A 174 -2.11 6.73 -6.26
N VAL A 175 -2.53 7.34 -7.36
CA VAL A 175 -2.85 6.65 -8.62
C VAL A 175 -1.74 6.88 -9.64
N TYR A 176 -1.22 5.78 -10.20
CA TYR A 176 -0.12 5.76 -11.16
C TYR A 176 -0.58 5.28 -12.53
N GLY A 177 0.22 5.59 -13.55
CA GLY A 177 0.00 5.05 -14.90
C GLY A 177 0.36 3.57 -15.03
N GLN A 178 1.31 3.11 -14.21
CA GLN A 178 1.80 1.74 -14.24
C GLN A 178 0.89 0.79 -13.46
N GLY A 179 0.39 -0.23 -14.14
CA GLY A 179 -0.44 -1.29 -13.60
C GLY A 179 -0.08 -2.65 -14.18
N PHE A 180 -1.05 -3.51 -14.32
CA PHE A 180 -0.94 -4.79 -14.99
C PHE A 180 -2.07 -4.95 -16.02
N GLU A 181 -1.82 -5.77 -17.04
CA GLU A 181 -2.84 -6.15 -18.02
C GLU A 181 -3.61 -7.39 -17.56
N GLY A 182 -4.85 -7.53 -18.00
CA GLY A 182 -5.72 -8.63 -17.63
C GLY A 182 -6.35 -8.47 -16.25
N SER A 183 -6.48 -9.57 -15.52
CA SER A 183 -7.09 -9.61 -14.18
C SER A 183 -6.33 -10.55 -13.26
N LEU A 184 -6.47 -10.33 -11.96
CA LEU A 184 -6.08 -11.28 -10.93
C LEU A 184 -7.04 -12.46 -10.91
N SER A 185 -6.96 -13.34 -9.91
CA SER A 185 -7.87 -14.47 -9.75
C SER A 185 -9.33 -14.01 -9.66
N GLU A 186 -10.22 -14.63 -10.44
CA GLU A 186 -11.67 -14.37 -10.39
C GLU A 186 -12.28 -14.68 -9.00
N GLU A 187 -11.57 -15.46 -8.18
CA GLU A 187 -11.97 -15.77 -6.81
C GLU A 187 -11.67 -14.66 -5.81
N MET A 188 -10.98 -13.58 -6.20
CA MET A 188 -10.55 -12.52 -5.30
C MET A 188 -11.70 -11.96 -4.45
N ALA A 189 -12.82 -11.65 -5.07
CA ALA A 189 -13.99 -11.14 -4.35
C ALA A 189 -14.51 -12.14 -3.30
N GLN A 190 -14.53 -13.44 -3.62
CA GLN A 190 -14.96 -14.49 -2.68
C GLN A 190 -14.02 -14.64 -1.50
N LYS A 191 -12.71 -14.51 -1.73
CA LYS A 191 -11.70 -14.53 -0.66
C LYS A 191 -11.84 -13.35 0.30
N ILE A 192 -12.23 -12.18 -0.20
CA ILE A 192 -12.51 -10.99 0.62
C ILE A 192 -13.84 -11.15 1.39
N ILE A 193 -14.88 -11.71 0.75
CA ILE A 193 -16.15 -12.02 1.40
C ILE A 193 -15.97 -13.04 2.53
N PHE A 194 -15.02 -13.96 2.41
CA PHE A 194 -14.67 -14.89 3.49
C PHE A 194 -14.26 -14.15 4.79
N ASP A 195 -13.64 -12.98 4.68
CA ASP A 195 -13.34 -12.09 5.81
C ASP A 195 -14.57 -11.30 6.31
N GLN A 196 -15.78 -11.72 5.95
CA GLN A 196 -17.08 -11.14 6.32
C GLN A 196 -17.30 -9.70 5.80
N ILE A 197 -16.55 -9.29 4.79
CA ILE A 197 -16.81 -8.04 4.08
C ILE A 197 -18.02 -8.25 3.15
N PRO A 198 -19.02 -7.36 3.19
CA PRO A 198 -20.25 -7.54 2.40
C PRO A 198 -19.99 -7.64 0.89
N PRO A 199 -20.67 -8.54 0.16
CA PRO A 199 -20.45 -8.75 -1.27
C PRO A 199 -20.58 -7.49 -2.13
N GLU A 200 -21.47 -6.58 -1.77
CA GLU A 200 -21.68 -5.32 -2.48
C GLU A 200 -20.47 -4.38 -2.41
N ARG A 201 -19.63 -4.53 -1.39
CA ARG A 201 -18.42 -3.73 -1.22
C ARG A 201 -17.31 -4.12 -2.20
N VAL A 202 -17.35 -5.33 -2.71
CA VAL A 202 -16.32 -5.91 -3.59
C VAL A 202 -16.87 -6.30 -4.97
N ALA A 203 -18.11 -5.96 -5.27
CA ALA A 203 -18.76 -6.31 -6.55
C ALA A 203 -17.97 -5.81 -7.77
N VAL A 204 -17.30 -4.66 -7.66
CA VAL A 204 -16.46 -4.08 -8.71
C VAL A 204 -15.23 -4.94 -9.03
N LEU A 205 -14.80 -5.84 -8.12
CA LEU A 205 -13.70 -6.78 -8.34
C LEU A 205 -14.10 -7.99 -9.20
N ASN A 206 -15.21 -7.95 -9.88
CA ASN A 206 -15.62 -8.96 -10.85
C ASN A 206 -15.69 -8.34 -12.26
N PRO A 207 -14.57 -8.37 -13.04
CA PRO A 207 -13.26 -8.99 -12.80
C PRO A 207 -12.31 -8.08 -11.97
N PRO A 208 -11.29 -8.65 -11.28
CA PRO A 208 -10.31 -7.89 -10.50
C PRO A 208 -9.18 -7.36 -11.40
N THR A 209 -9.51 -6.41 -12.26
CA THR A 209 -8.55 -5.69 -13.11
C THR A 209 -7.78 -4.64 -12.30
N TYR A 210 -6.68 -4.12 -12.84
CA TYR A 210 -5.96 -3.00 -12.25
C TYR A 210 -6.89 -1.83 -11.92
N ASN A 211 -7.71 -1.39 -12.88
CA ASN A 211 -8.63 -0.29 -12.67
C ASN A 211 -9.63 -0.57 -11.54
N ASN A 212 -10.16 -1.77 -11.48
CA ASN A 212 -11.15 -2.14 -10.47
C ASN A 212 -10.54 -2.25 -9.07
N LEU A 213 -9.28 -2.71 -8.94
CA LEU A 213 -8.54 -2.65 -7.68
C LEU A 213 -8.37 -1.20 -7.20
N LEU A 214 -7.98 -0.30 -8.12
CA LEU A 214 -7.76 1.10 -7.79
C LEU A 214 -9.09 1.82 -7.44
N LYS A 215 -10.21 1.49 -8.10
CA LYS A 215 -11.53 2.00 -7.72
C LYS A 215 -11.88 1.65 -6.28
N VAL A 216 -11.66 0.39 -5.87
CA VAL A 216 -11.85 -0.01 -4.46
C VAL A 216 -10.97 0.83 -3.53
N ALA A 217 -9.66 0.95 -3.82
CA ALA A 217 -8.78 1.76 -2.99
C ALA A 217 -9.24 3.22 -2.89
N ILE A 218 -9.65 3.81 -4.00
CA ILE A 218 -10.14 5.19 -4.11
C ILE A 218 -11.43 5.37 -3.31
N ASP A 219 -12.39 4.45 -3.41
CA ASP A 219 -13.68 4.55 -2.74
C ASP A 219 -13.54 4.60 -1.22
N TYR A 220 -12.60 3.82 -0.68
CA TYR A 220 -12.31 3.73 0.75
C TYR A 220 -11.25 4.72 1.24
N SER A 221 -10.77 5.61 0.37
CA SER A 221 -9.84 6.69 0.73
C SER A 221 -10.56 8.02 0.97
N ASP A 222 -9.99 8.87 1.82
CA ASP A 222 -10.49 10.22 2.09
C ASP A 222 -10.04 11.21 1.00
N ALA A 223 -8.90 10.95 0.37
CA ALA A 223 -8.35 11.80 -0.69
C ALA A 223 -7.55 10.98 -1.72
N VAL A 224 -7.34 11.55 -2.89
CA VAL A 224 -6.62 10.92 -4.01
C VAL A 224 -5.51 11.83 -4.50
N ILE A 225 -4.37 11.26 -4.89
CA ILE A 225 -3.28 11.97 -5.56
C ILE A 225 -3.05 11.34 -6.94
N LEU A 226 -3.06 12.14 -7.99
CA LEU A 226 -2.61 11.70 -9.31
C LEU A 226 -1.08 11.75 -9.33
N ALA A 227 -0.44 10.61 -9.18
CA ALA A 227 1.01 10.50 -9.03
C ALA A 227 1.74 10.28 -10.37
N ALA A 228 1.01 10.25 -11.48
CA ALA A 228 1.52 10.18 -12.85
C ALA A 228 0.75 11.17 -13.74
N GLU A 229 1.43 11.69 -14.75
CA GLU A 229 0.83 12.59 -15.75
C GLU A 229 -0.24 11.86 -16.57
N GLU A 230 0.07 10.62 -16.95
CA GLU A 230 -0.85 9.76 -17.67
C GLU A 230 -1.30 8.59 -16.77
N ILE A 231 -2.60 8.49 -16.57
CA ILE A 231 -3.26 7.38 -15.89
C ILE A 231 -4.31 6.78 -16.82
N PRO A 232 -4.77 5.54 -16.63
CA PRO A 232 -5.83 4.95 -17.43
C PRO A 232 -7.05 5.86 -17.53
N ALA A 233 -7.56 6.05 -18.77
CA ALA A 233 -8.69 6.95 -19.04
C ALA A 233 -9.91 6.63 -18.17
N GLU A 234 -10.21 5.34 -17.97
CA GLU A 234 -11.29 4.88 -17.11
C GLU A 234 -11.14 5.38 -15.65
N LEU A 235 -9.92 5.34 -15.10
CA LEU A 235 -9.65 5.87 -13.75
C LEU A 235 -9.75 7.39 -13.72
N ARG A 236 -9.28 8.07 -14.76
CA ARG A 236 -9.40 9.53 -14.88
C ARG A 236 -10.87 9.96 -14.87
N GLU A 237 -11.72 9.30 -15.67
CA GLU A 237 -13.16 9.56 -15.70
C GLU A 237 -13.85 9.23 -14.38
N TYR A 238 -13.39 8.17 -13.71
CA TYR A 238 -13.91 7.79 -12.41
C TYR A 238 -13.59 8.84 -11.34
N ILE A 239 -12.33 9.24 -11.25
CA ILE A 239 -11.84 10.23 -10.29
C ILE A 239 -12.49 11.60 -10.51
N ALA A 240 -12.74 12.00 -11.75
CA ALA A 240 -13.37 13.28 -12.07
C ALA A 240 -14.82 13.41 -11.53
N LYS A 241 -15.47 12.31 -11.14
CA LYS A 241 -16.82 12.29 -10.58
C LYS A 241 -16.86 12.25 -9.04
N LEU A 242 -15.69 12.21 -8.39
CA LEU A 242 -15.61 12.14 -6.94
C LEU A 242 -15.85 13.50 -6.30
N GLU A 243 -16.47 13.47 -5.13
CA GLU A 243 -16.68 14.67 -4.29
C GLU A 243 -15.57 14.87 -3.24
N LYS A 244 -14.58 13.97 -3.20
CA LYS A 244 -13.44 14.03 -2.27
C LYS A 244 -12.27 14.82 -2.84
N PRO A 245 -11.34 15.31 -2.00
CA PRO A 245 -10.14 16.03 -2.45
C PRO A 245 -9.29 15.19 -3.41
N VAL A 246 -8.89 15.82 -4.50
CA VAL A 246 -7.99 15.22 -5.50
C VAL A 246 -6.85 16.19 -5.77
N LEU A 247 -5.61 15.76 -5.51
CA LEU A 247 -4.43 16.50 -5.97
C LEU A 247 -4.12 16.10 -7.41
N PRO A 248 -4.15 17.03 -8.37
CA PRO A 248 -3.71 16.78 -9.75
C PRO A 248 -2.23 16.40 -9.79
N TYR A 249 -1.80 15.78 -10.90
CA TYR A 249 -0.39 15.48 -11.11
C TYR A 249 0.48 16.74 -10.98
N VAL A 250 1.57 16.61 -10.27
CA VAL A 250 2.59 17.63 -10.10
C VAL A 250 3.95 16.98 -10.41
N PRO A 251 4.78 17.64 -11.25
CA PRO A 251 6.13 17.15 -11.53
C PRO A 251 6.96 16.96 -10.27
N ILE A 252 7.88 15.99 -10.30
CA ILE A 252 8.70 15.64 -9.13
C ILE A 252 9.52 16.82 -8.57
N GLN A 253 9.81 17.84 -9.40
CA GLN A 253 10.53 19.03 -8.97
C GLN A 253 9.70 19.97 -8.09
N GLU A 254 8.36 19.84 -8.14
CA GLU A 254 7.40 20.71 -7.46
C GLU A 254 6.53 19.96 -6.43
N PHE A 255 6.65 18.63 -6.34
CA PHE A 255 5.74 17.80 -5.56
C PHE A 255 5.80 18.09 -4.06
N GLU A 256 6.97 18.47 -3.52
CA GLU A 256 7.14 18.64 -2.07
C GLU A 256 6.18 19.69 -1.49
N GLU A 257 6.11 20.87 -2.12
CA GLU A 257 5.19 21.92 -1.69
C GLU A 257 3.72 21.53 -1.90
N ALA A 258 3.42 20.94 -3.05
CA ALA A 258 2.06 20.52 -3.40
C ALA A 258 1.52 19.45 -2.43
N TYR A 259 2.30 18.41 -2.13
CA TYR A 259 1.90 17.36 -1.20
C TYR A 259 1.78 17.87 0.23
N MET A 260 2.72 18.73 0.67
CA MET A 260 2.67 19.32 2.00
C MET A 260 1.42 20.20 2.19
N ASN A 261 1.10 21.01 1.21
CA ASN A 261 -0.12 21.80 1.23
C ASN A 261 -1.35 20.91 1.25
N PHE A 262 -1.42 19.92 0.35
CA PHE A 262 -2.56 19.00 0.26
C PHE A 262 -2.81 18.25 1.57
N TYR A 263 -1.77 17.70 2.18
CA TYR A 263 -1.91 17.04 3.48
C TYR A 263 -2.44 17.98 4.57
N ASN A 264 -1.95 19.23 4.62
CA ASN A 264 -2.29 20.15 5.68
C ASN A 264 -3.68 20.80 5.50
N THR A 265 -4.10 21.06 4.26
CA THR A 265 -5.31 21.85 3.97
C THR A 265 -6.50 21.02 3.55
N GLU A 266 -6.28 19.84 2.99
CA GLU A 266 -7.36 19.01 2.41
C GLU A 266 -7.53 17.69 3.15
N VAL A 267 -6.43 17.09 3.66
CA VAL A 267 -6.48 15.76 4.26
C VAL A 267 -6.67 15.81 5.77
N LEU A 268 -5.98 16.70 6.47
CA LEU A 268 -5.97 16.79 7.95
C LEU A 268 -6.98 17.79 8.53
N THR A 269 -7.85 18.32 7.70
CA THR A 269 -8.90 19.28 8.14
C THR A 269 -10.21 18.64 8.57
#